data_94135ba9b3f9119dca0b32dbe1e96519
#
_entry.id   94135ba9b3f9119dca0b32dbe1e96519
#
_cell.length_a   1.000
_cell.length_b   1.000
_cell.length_c   1.000
_cell.angle_alpha   90.00
_cell.angle_beta   90.00
_cell.angle_gamma   90.00
#
_symmetry.space_group_name_H-M   'P 1'
#
loop_
_entity.id
_entity.type
_entity.pdbx_description
1 polymer ?
#
loop_
_entity_poly.entity_id
_entity_poly.type
_entity_poly.pdbx_seq_one_letter_code
_entity_poly.pdbx_strand_id
1 'polypeptide(L)'
;ENVSEKTICWMSHNDYIEQAAPGFKIIAHTPDCPVAAVENVEKKLYATQFHPEVLHTKEGKQMLANFVFNVCGCAGSWKMDSFVEESIKAIREKVGDGKVLCALSGGVDSSVAAVLLSKAVGDQLTCVFVDHGLLRKNEGDEVEAVFGPDGNYNLNFIRVNAQERFYEKLKGVEEPEAKRKIIGEEFIRVFEEEAKKIGAVDFLVQGTIYPDVVESGVGGESTVIKSHHNVGGLPEHVDFKEIIEPLRDLFKDEVR
;
A
#
# COMPACT_ATOMS: atom_id res chain seq x y z
N GLU A 1 14.16 -14.67 -24.85
CA GLU A 1 13.32 -15.25 -25.91
C GLU A 1 12.27 -14.22 -26.33
N ASN A 2 11.84 -14.25 -27.62
CA ASN A 2 10.78 -13.37 -28.15
C ASN A 2 11.04 -11.85 -27.99
N VAL A 3 12.28 -11.43 -27.93
CA VAL A 3 12.72 -10.05 -28.01
C VAL A 3 13.41 -9.85 -29.36
N SER A 4 13.08 -8.76 -30.06
CA SER A 4 13.64 -8.47 -31.39
C SER A 4 15.16 -8.20 -31.30
N GLU A 5 15.89 -8.55 -32.34
CA GLU A 5 17.35 -8.25 -32.44
C GLU A 5 17.64 -6.75 -32.31
N LYS A 6 16.71 -5.90 -32.79
CA LYS A 6 16.76 -4.45 -32.63
C LYS A 6 15.44 -3.95 -32.05
N THR A 7 15.52 -3.25 -30.94
CA THR A 7 14.37 -2.69 -30.25
C THR A 7 14.66 -1.27 -29.73
N ILE A 8 13.66 -0.60 -29.20
CA ILE A 8 13.79 0.73 -28.59
C ILE A 8 13.75 0.57 -27.08
N CYS A 9 14.75 1.14 -26.40
CA CYS A 9 14.81 1.20 -24.95
C CYS A 9 14.94 2.64 -24.45
N TRP A 10 14.44 2.90 -23.25
CA TRP A 10 14.58 4.17 -22.57
C TRP A 10 15.84 4.19 -21.73
N MET A 11 16.70 5.18 -21.95
CA MET A 11 17.89 5.41 -21.15
C MET A 11 17.81 6.79 -20.47
N SER A 12 18.19 6.83 -19.20
CA SER A 12 18.21 8.05 -18.40
C SER A 12 19.38 7.98 -17.43
N HIS A 13 20.58 8.30 -17.92
CA HIS A 13 21.81 8.25 -17.13
C HIS A 13 22.84 9.24 -17.69
N ASN A 14 23.73 9.74 -16.84
CA ASN A 14 24.85 10.60 -17.22
C ASN A 14 26.11 9.77 -17.50
N ASP A 15 26.31 8.69 -16.73
CA ASP A 15 27.46 7.80 -16.84
C ASP A 15 27.02 6.46 -17.45
N TYR A 16 27.91 5.78 -18.14
CA TYR A 16 27.69 4.47 -18.71
C TYR A 16 28.89 3.54 -18.47
N ILE A 17 28.64 2.25 -18.57
CA ILE A 17 29.69 1.22 -18.45
C ILE A 17 30.41 1.12 -19.79
N GLU A 18 31.69 1.44 -19.82
CA GLU A 18 32.52 1.34 -21.03
C GLU A 18 32.95 -0.10 -21.30
N GLN A 19 33.25 -0.86 -20.25
CA GLN A 19 33.72 -2.24 -20.34
C GLN A 19 32.98 -3.14 -19.33
N ALA A 20 32.52 -4.28 -19.82
CA ALA A 20 31.87 -5.26 -18.95
C ALA A 20 32.84 -5.82 -17.90
N ALA A 21 32.35 -6.06 -16.68
CA ALA A 21 33.14 -6.68 -15.64
C ALA A 21 33.58 -8.11 -16.00
N PRO A 22 34.71 -8.62 -15.45
CA PRO A 22 35.17 -9.98 -15.72
C PRO A 22 34.07 -11.04 -15.45
N GLY A 23 33.90 -11.94 -16.41
CA GLY A 23 32.89 -13.01 -16.32
C GLY A 23 31.49 -12.62 -16.82
N PHE A 24 31.29 -11.37 -17.23
CA PHE A 24 30.05 -10.96 -17.89
C PHE A 24 30.20 -10.88 -19.41
N LYS A 25 29.15 -11.32 -20.09
CA LYS A 25 29.01 -11.21 -21.55
C LYS A 25 28.05 -10.06 -21.85
N ILE A 26 28.46 -9.19 -22.81
CA ILE A 26 27.57 -8.14 -23.30
C ILE A 26 26.49 -8.77 -24.18
N ILE A 27 25.21 -8.50 -23.87
CA ILE A 27 24.04 -9.02 -24.58
C ILE A 27 23.23 -7.93 -25.28
N ALA A 28 23.48 -6.65 -24.96
CA ALA A 28 22.92 -5.52 -25.70
C ALA A 28 23.85 -4.31 -25.66
N HIS A 29 23.78 -3.51 -26.74
CA HIS A 29 24.47 -2.23 -26.86
C HIS A 29 23.63 -1.22 -27.64
N THR A 30 23.95 0.06 -27.50
CA THR A 30 23.44 1.14 -28.36
C THR A 30 24.61 1.87 -29.00
N PRO A 31 24.37 2.77 -29.97
CA PRO A 31 25.47 3.58 -30.56
C PRO A 31 26.26 4.36 -29.50
N ASP A 32 25.59 4.83 -28.43
CA ASP A 32 26.17 5.70 -27.41
C ASP A 32 26.46 4.98 -26.07
N CYS A 33 26.07 3.71 -25.94
CA CYS A 33 26.28 2.89 -24.72
C CYS A 33 26.76 1.48 -25.15
N PRO A 34 28.08 1.20 -25.09
CA PRO A 34 28.63 -0.07 -25.54
C PRO A 34 28.24 -1.26 -24.68
N VAL A 35 27.85 -1.02 -23.42
CA VAL A 35 27.41 -2.05 -22.47
C VAL A 35 26.01 -1.70 -21.95
N ALA A 36 24.99 -1.87 -22.78
CA ALA A 36 23.60 -1.58 -22.43
C ALA A 36 22.96 -2.70 -21.61
N ALA A 37 23.38 -3.96 -21.81
CA ALA A 37 22.99 -5.08 -20.96
C ALA A 37 24.08 -6.17 -20.94
N VAL A 38 24.17 -6.87 -19.82
CA VAL A 38 25.15 -7.94 -19.60
C VAL A 38 24.51 -9.15 -18.92
N GLU A 39 25.11 -10.31 -19.12
CA GLU A 39 24.74 -11.56 -18.45
C GLU A 39 25.95 -12.29 -17.87
N ASN A 40 25.76 -12.97 -16.76
CA ASN A 40 26.59 -14.06 -16.27
C ASN A 40 25.67 -15.25 -15.99
N VAL A 41 25.57 -16.16 -16.94
CA VAL A 41 24.63 -17.29 -16.89
C VAL A 41 24.92 -18.24 -15.74
N GLU A 42 26.21 -18.50 -15.45
CA GLU A 42 26.62 -19.41 -14.38
C GLU A 42 26.17 -18.91 -13.01
N LYS A 43 26.27 -17.59 -12.79
CA LYS A 43 25.88 -16.94 -11.53
C LYS A 43 24.43 -16.48 -11.54
N LYS A 44 23.71 -16.64 -12.63
CA LYS A 44 22.34 -16.12 -12.86
C LYS A 44 22.23 -14.60 -12.59
N LEU A 45 23.25 -13.85 -13.00
CA LEU A 45 23.29 -12.39 -12.86
C LEU A 45 23.02 -11.73 -14.20
N TYR A 46 22.06 -10.83 -14.23
CA TYR A 46 21.68 -10.05 -15.39
C TYR A 46 21.56 -8.58 -15.01
N ALA A 47 22.04 -7.69 -15.84
CA ALA A 47 21.97 -6.26 -15.60
C ALA A 47 21.66 -5.50 -16.89
N THR A 48 20.92 -4.40 -16.75
CA THR A 48 20.60 -3.46 -17.82
C THR A 48 20.95 -2.04 -17.41
N GLN A 49 21.48 -1.25 -18.35
CA GLN A 49 21.68 0.18 -18.17
C GLN A 49 20.40 0.98 -18.46
N PHE A 50 19.51 0.43 -19.27
CA PHE A 50 18.22 1.00 -19.61
C PHE A 50 17.10 0.54 -18.64
N HIS A 51 15.96 1.19 -18.74
CA HIS A 51 14.78 0.93 -17.93
C HIS A 51 13.80 -0.01 -18.66
N PRO A 52 13.80 -1.33 -18.37
CA PRO A 52 12.85 -2.26 -19.00
C PRO A 52 11.42 -2.10 -18.47
N GLU A 53 11.25 -1.49 -17.28
CA GLU A 53 9.96 -1.33 -16.61
C GLU A 53 9.09 -0.21 -17.18
N VAL A 54 9.67 0.74 -17.92
CA VAL A 54 8.92 1.88 -18.45
C VAL A 54 8.29 1.59 -19.82
N LEU A 55 7.17 2.21 -20.11
CA LEU A 55 6.42 2.04 -21.37
C LEU A 55 7.21 2.45 -22.62
N HIS A 56 8.21 3.31 -22.47
CA HIS A 56 9.08 3.76 -23.57
C HIS A 56 10.07 2.67 -24.04
N THR A 57 10.32 1.66 -23.22
CA THR A 57 11.04 0.45 -23.64
C THR A 57 10.03 -0.53 -24.23
N LYS A 58 9.98 -0.60 -25.58
CA LYS A 58 8.89 -1.28 -26.30
C LYS A 58 8.69 -2.74 -25.92
N GLU A 59 9.77 -3.48 -25.70
CA GLU A 59 9.73 -4.91 -25.37
C GLU A 59 10.15 -5.18 -23.92
N GLY A 60 10.16 -4.14 -23.08
CA GLY A 60 10.59 -4.23 -21.68
C GLY A 60 9.81 -5.27 -20.89
N LYS A 61 8.50 -5.35 -21.08
CA LYS A 61 7.65 -6.36 -20.43
C LYS A 61 8.08 -7.80 -20.77
N GLN A 62 8.44 -8.05 -22.06
CA GLN A 62 8.94 -9.35 -22.50
C GLN A 62 10.32 -9.65 -21.90
N MET A 63 11.19 -8.65 -21.79
CA MET A 63 12.51 -8.81 -21.16
C MET A 63 12.37 -9.18 -19.67
N LEU A 64 11.50 -8.48 -18.93
CA LEU A 64 11.19 -8.79 -17.54
C LEU A 64 10.56 -10.17 -17.39
N ALA A 65 9.61 -10.53 -18.27
CA ALA A 65 8.99 -11.86 -18.27
C ALA A 65 10.04 -12.97 -18.48
N ASN A 66 10.98 -12.80 -19.42
CA ASN A 66 12.06 -13.74 -19.62
C ASN A 66 12.93 -13.93 -18.37
N PHE A 67 13.24 -12.85 -17.67
CA PHE A 67 14.00 -12.94 -16.44
C PHE A 67 13.20 -13.67 -15.35
N VAL A 68 11.96 -13.24 -15.09
CA VAL A 68 11.12 -13.79 -14.01
C VAL A 68 10.79 -15.27 -14.25
N PHE A 69 10.37 -15.62 -15.45
CA PHE A 69 9.92 -17.00 -15.74
C PHE A 69 11.07 -17.92 -16.13
N ASN A 70 11.99 -17.50 -17.00
CA ASN A 70 13.01 -18.38 -17.54
C ASN A 70 14.26 -18.46 -16.65
N VAL A 71 14.67 -17.34 -16.01
CA VAL A 71 15.87 -17.30 -15.16
C VAL A 71 15.51 -17.63 -13.72
N CYS A 72 14.49 -16.96 -13.15
CA CYS A 72 14.06 -17.16 -11.76
C CYS A 72 13.18 -18.41 -11.58
N GLY A 73 12.55 -18.89 -12.66
CA GLY A 73 11.67 -20.06 -12.61
C GLY A 73 10.34 -19.83 -11.88
N CYS A 74 9.87 -18.57 -11.82
CA CYS A 74 8.60 -18.25 -11.17
C CYS A 74 7.42 -18.88 -11.93
N ALA A 75 6.48 -19.46 -11.20
CA ALA A 75 5.34 -20.18 -11.77
C ALA A 75 4.19 -19.27 -12.24
N GLY A 76 4.18 -17.98 -11.85
CA GLY A 76 3.07 -17.06 -12.13
C GLY A 76 1.75 -17.49 -11.49
N SER A 77 1.82 -18.12 -10.31
CA SER A 77 0.65 -18.67 -9.61
C SER A 77 -0.15 -17.64 -8.80
N TRP A 78 0.36 -16.41 -8.67
CA TRP A 78 -0.35 -15.34 -7.99
C TRP A 78 -1.60 -14.93 -8.77
N LYS A 79 -2.80 -15.09 -8.17
CA LYS A 79 -4.09 -14.73 -8.75
C LYS A 79 -4.97 -14.03 -7.73
N MET A 80 -5.62 -12.95 -8.13
CA MET A 80 -6.45 -12.13 -7.24
C MET A 80 -7.70 -12.85 -6.74
N ASP A 81 -8.32 -13.71 -7.54
CA ASP A 81 -9.51 -14.48 -7.10
C ASP A 81 -9.20 -15.36 -5.90
N SER A 82 -8.07 -16.08 -5.93
CA SER A 82 -7.61 -16.89 -4.80
C SER A 82 -7.26 -16.04 -3.58
N PHE A 83 -6.67 -14.88 -3.81
CA PHE A 83 -6.28 -13.96 -2.74
C PHE A 83 -7.48 -13.53 -1.86
N VAL A 84 -8.60 -13.15 -2.47
CA VAL A 84 -9.79 -12.71 -1.72
C VAL A 84 -10.33 -13.82 -0.82
N GLU A 85 -10.47 -15.04 -1.35
CA GLU A 85 -10.97 -16.20 -0.60
C GLU A 85 -10.02 -16.58 0.54
N GLU A 86 -8.72 -16.67 0.26
CA GLU A 86 -7.69 -16.99 1.23
C GLU A 86 -7.59 -15.92 2.33
N SER A 87 -7.67 -14.63 1.96
CA SER A 87 -7.65 -13.52 2.92
C SER A 87 -8.86 -13.56 3.85
N ILE A 88 -10.07 -13.77 3.34
CA ILE A 88 -11.28 -13.90 4.15
C ILE A 88 -11.15 -15.06 5.14
N LYS A 89 -10.64 -16.21 4.68
CA LYS A 89 -10.43 -17.37 5.54
C LYS A 89 -9.40 -17.09 6.63
N ALA A 90 -8.24 -16.54 6.26
CA ALA A 90 -7.17 -16.20 7.20
C ALA A 90 -7.62 -15.18 8.25
N ILE A 91 -8.37 -14.16 7.84
CA ILE A 91 -8.93 -13.15 8.75
C ILE A 91 -9.90 -13.81 9.75
N ARG A 92 -10.80 -14.69 9.28
CA ARG A 92 -11.74 -15.41 10.15
C ARG A 92 -11.03 -16.27 11.19
N GLU A 93 -10.03 -17.02 10.75
CA GLU A 93 -9.24 -17.88 11.64
C GLU A 93 -8.47 -17.06 12.68
N LYS A 94 -7.93 -15.92 12.28
CA LYS A 94 -7.16 -15.03 13.15
C LYS A 94 -8.04 -14.31 14.17
N VAL A 95 -9.18 -13.79 13.75
CA VAL A 95 -10.09 -12.98 14.58
C VAL A 95 -10.89 -13.86 15.56
N GLY A 96 -11.36 -15.03 15.12
CA GLY A 96 -12.25 -15.86 15.92
C GLY A 96 -13.46 -15.07 16.37
N ASP A 97 -13.70 -15.03 17.70
CA ASP A 97 -14.80 -14.27 18.33
C ASP A 97 -14.40 -12.84 18.74
N GLY A 98 -13.20 -12.37 18.33
CA GLY A 98 -12.67 -11.07 18.71
C GLY A 98 -13.36 -9.90 18.01
N LYS A 99 -13.24 -8.71 18.61
CA LYS A 99 -13.74 -7.46 18.02
C LYS A 99 -12.67 -6.75 17.23
N VAL A 100 -13.07 -6.21 16.09
CA VAL A 100 -12.19 -5.58 15.11
C VAL A 100 -12.56 -4.11 14.93
N LEU A 101 -11.57 -3.23 14.98
CA LEU A 101 -11.72 -1.80 14.75
C LEU A 101 -10.97 -1.39 13.48
N CYS A 102 -11.63 -0.65 12.62
CA CYS A 102 -11.06 -0.12 11.38
C CYS A 102 -11.20 1.40 11.33
N ALA A 103 -10.09 2.10 11.11
CA ALA A 103 -10.14 3.52 10.78
C ALA A 103 -10.43 3.66 9.28
N LEU A 104 -11.63 4.13 8.95
CA LEU A 104 -12.06 4.33 7.57
C LEU A 104 -11.76 5.78 7.15
N SER A 105 -10.85 5.97 6.21
CA SER A 105 -10.43 7.31 5.76
C SER A 105 -11.20 7.83 4.54
N GLY A 106 -12.09 6.99 3.94
CA GLY A 106 -12.71 7.28 2.64
C GLY A 106 -11.83 6.97 1.43
N GLY A 107 -10.53 6.66 1.64
CA GLY A 107 -9.62 6.22 0.59
C GLY A 107 -9.88 4.78 0.14
N VAL A 108 -9.42 4.44 -1.07
CA VAL A 108 -9.62 3.10 -1.68
C VAL A 108 -9.12 1.99 -0.76
N ASP A 109 -7.92 2.11 -0.20
CA ASP A 109 -7.28 1.05 0.56
C ASP A 109 -8.05 0.72 1.84
N SER A 110 -8.41 1.74 2.63
CA SER A 110 -9.21 1.55 3.85
C SER A 110 -10.60 1.00 3.53
N SER A 111 -11.19 1.39 2.40
CA SER A 111 -12.49 0.90 1.95
C SER A 111 -12.43 -0.58 1.55
N VAL A 112 -11.43 -0.99 0.77
CA VAL A 112 -11.24 -2.40 0.39
C VAL A 112 -10.93 -3.26 1.62
N ALA A 113 -10.08 -2.79 2.53
CA ALA A 113 -9.83 -3.48 3.79
C ALA A 113 -11.14 -3.67 4.60
N ALA A 114 -11.95 -2.62 4.76
CA ALA A 114 -13.24 -2.70 5.45
C ALA A 114 -14.20 -3.71 4.79
N VAL A 115 -14.26 -3.75 3.45
CA VAL A 115 -15.10 -4.71 2.71
C VAL A 115 -14.61 -6.15 2.92
N LEU A 116 -13.30 -6.41 2.85
CA LEU A 116 -12.75 -7.74 3.13
C LEU A 116 -13.08 -8.20 4.56
N LEU A 117 -12.90 -7.31 5.53
CA LEU A 117 -13.22 -7.58 6.92
C LEU A 117 -14.73 -7.82 7.14
N SER A 118 -15.61 -7.02 6.52
CA SER A 118 -17.06 -7.21 6.64
C SER A 118 -17.50 -8.59 6.14
N LYS A 119 -16.89 -9.07 5.04
CA LYS A 119 -17.13 -10.42 4.51
C LYS A 119 -16.55 -11.53 5.41
N ALA A 120 -15.47 -11.25 6.12
CA ALA A 120 -14.83 -12.21 6.99
C ALA A 120 -15.53 -12.32 8.34
N VAL A 121 -15.82 -11.20 9.01
CA VAL A 121 -16.23 -11.18 10.43
C VAL A 121 -17.54 -10.43 10.71
N GLY A 122 -18.15 -9.79 9.69
CA GLY A 122 -19.47 -9.18 9.80
C GLY A 122 -19.60 -8.20 10.98
N ASP A 123 -20.55 -8.45 11.86
CA ASP A 123 -20.90 -7.59 13.00
C ASP A 123 -19.79 -7.40 14.04
N GLN A 124 -18.72 -8.20 13.98
CA GLN A 124 -17.56 -8.01 14.86
C GLN A 124 -16.71 -6.81 14.42
N LEU A 125 -16.90 -6.30 13.18
CA LEU A 125 -16.21 -5.14 12.63
C LEU A 125 -16.93 -3.85 12.99
N THR A 126 -16.18 -2.91 13.57
CA THR A 126 -16.61 -1.51 13.74
C THR A 126 -15.69 -0.61 12.92
N CYS A 127 -16.26 0.16 12.00
CA CYS A 127 -15.56 1.16 11.21
C CYS A 127 -15.83 2.55 11.78
N VAL A 128 -14.77 3.29 12.10
CA VAL A 128 -14.85 4.68 12.54
C VAL A 128 -14.37 5.58 11.41
N PHE A 129 -15.27 6.44 10.94
CA PHE A 129 -14.98 7.47 9.94
C PHE A 129 -14.95 8.84 10.61
N VAL A 130 -13.82 9.51 10.57
CA VAL A 130 -13.63 10.85 11.14
C VAL A 130 -13.82 11.91 10.05
N ASP A 131 -14.93 12.64 10.12
CA ASP A 131 -15.17 13.81 9.29
C ASP A 131 -14.45 15.02 9.89
N HIS A 132 -13.26 15.26 9.39
CA HIS A 132 -12.37 16.34 9.84
C HIS A 132 -12.58 17.67 9.10
N GLY A 133 -13.57 17.77 8.21
CA GLY A 133 -13.87 18.99 7.45
C GLY A 133 -12.90 19.36 6.32
N LEU A 134 -11.88 18.55 6.08
CA LEU A 134 -10.90 18.71 5.00
C LEU A 134 -11.11 17.70 3.86
N LEU A 135 -12.27 17.05 3.87
CA LEU A 135 -12.69 16.08 2.86
C LEU A 135 -13.05 16.78 1.54
N ARG A 136 -13.13 16.01 0.47
CA ARG A 136 -13.72 16.48 -0.79
C ARG A 136 -15.21 16.75 -0.57
N LYS A 137 -15.78 17.54 -1.49
CA LYS A 137 -17.21 17.83 -1.46
C LYS A 137 -18.02 16.54 -1.47
N ASN A 138 -18.92 16.39 -0.48
CA ASN A 138 -19.83 15.27 -0.28
C ASN A 138 -19.14 13.91 0.07
N GLU A 139 -17.82 13.85 0.20
CA GLU A 139 -17.09 12.59 0.43
C GLU A 139 -17.55 11.87 1.71
N GLY A 140 -17.81 12.60 2.79
CA GLY A 140 -18.35 12.03 4.02
C GLY A 140 -19.72 11.38 3.85
N ASP A 141 -20.60 12.01 3.06
CA ASP A 141 -21.94 11.48 2.79
C ASP A 141 -21.88 10.28 1.84
N GLU A 142 -20.95 10.28 0.89
CA GLU A 142 -20.69 9.14 -0.01
C GLU A 142 -20.18 7.93 0.78
N VAL A 143 -19.26 8.13 1.72
CA VAL A 143 -18.75 7.06 2.58
C VAL A 143 -19.87 6.50 3.47
N GLU A 144 -20.69 7.35 4.06
CA GLU A 144 -21.83 6.93 4.88
C GLU A 144 -22.89 6.21 4.07
N ALA A 145 -23.17 6.62 2.84
CA ALA A 145 -24.09 5.92 1.93
C ALA A 145 -23.63 4.50 1.59
N VAL A 146 -22.31 4.26 1.56
CA VAL A 146 -21.73 2.94 1.25
C VAL A 146 -21.64 2.05 2.49
N PHE A 147 -21.17 2.59 3.61
CA PHE A 147 -20.81 1.83 4.81
C PHE A 147 -21.75 2.04 5.99
N GLY A 148 -22.64 3.04 5.93
CA GLY A 148 -23.59 3.34 6.97
C GLY A 148 -24.71 2.31 7.09
N PRO A 149 -25.67 2.54 8.01
CA PRO A 149 -26.75 1.58 8.30
C PRO A 149 -27.61 1.19 7.10
N ASP A 150 -27.77 2.09 6.13
CA ASP A 150 -28.51 1.85 4.89
C ASP A 150 -27.59 1.37 3.74
N GLY A 151 -26.31 1.14 4.03
CA GLY A 151 -25.30 0.71 3.07
C GLY A 151 -25.38 -0.78 2.73
N ASN A 152 -24.43 -1.22 1.88
CA ASN A 152 -24.43 -2.58 1.32
C ASN A 152 -23.62 -3.60 2.14
N TYR A 153 -23.01 -3.18 3.25
CA TYR A 153 -22.07 -4.02 4.00
C TYR A 153 -22.54 -4.23 5.43
N ASN A 154 -22.42 -5.46 5.91
CA ASN A 154 -22.72 -5.82 7.29
C ASN A 154 -21.51 -5.47 8.17
N LEU A 155 -21.54 -4.31 8.81
CA LEU A 155 -20.55 -3.81 9.76
C LEU A 155 -21.15 -2.70 10.63
N ASN A 156 -20.53 -2.41 11.75
CA ASN A 156 -20.92 -1.27 12.57
C ASN A 156 -20.18 -0.02 12.05
N PHE A 157 -20.94 1.01 11.67
CA PHE A 157 -20.39 2.26 11.15
C PHE A 157 -20.61 3.42 12.11
N ILE A 158 -19.55 4.17 12.41
CA ILE A 158 -19.59 5.36 13.24
C ILE A 158 -18.97 6.52 12.48
N ARG A 159 -19.78 7.54 12.17
CA ARG A 159 -19.29 8.82 11.64
C ARG A 159 -19.12 9.80 12.79
N VAL A 160 -17.92 10.31 12.96
CA VAL A 160 -17.56 11.31 13.93
C VAL A 160 -17.41 12.66 13.26
N ASN A 161 -18.30 13.63 13.53
CA ASN A 161 -18.12 14.99 13.07
C ASN A 161 -17.14 15.72 14.01
N ALA A 162 -15.91 15.91 13.52
CA ALA A 162 -14.83 16.58 14.24
C ALA A 162 -14.38 17.90 13.56
N GLN A 163 -15.13 18.41 12.58
CA GLN A 163 -14.73 19.53 11.71
C GLN A 163 -14.25 20.76 12.51
N GLU A 164 -15.05 21.24 13.45
CA GLU A 164 -14.71 22.42 14.26
C GLU A 164 -13.41 22.22 15.04
N ARG A 165 -13.19 21.03 15.57
CA ARG A 165 -11.99 20.66 16.32
C ARG A 165 -10.71 20.75 15.47
N PHE A 166 -10.78 20.30 14.22
CA PHE A 166 -9.67 20.40 13.27
C PHE A 166 -9.46 21.85 12.80
N TYR A 167 -10.53 22.60 12.55
CA TYR A 167 -10.43 24.01 12.15
C TYR A 167 -9.79 24.88 13.24
N GLU A 168 -10.15 24.67 14.50
CA GLU A 168 -9.54 25.37 15.62
C GLU A 168 -8.02 25.10 15.73
N LYS A 169 -7.61 23.82 15.57
CA LYS A 169 -6.21 23.41 15.64
C LYS A 169 -5.38 23.93 14.48
N LEU A 170 -5.97 24.10 13.32
CA LEU A 170 -5.30 24.57 12.10
C LEU A 170 -5.30 26.08 11.96
N LYS A 171 -6.02 26.80 12.81
CA LYS A 171 -6.13 28.26 12.76
C LYS A 171 -4.77 28.92 12.86
N GLY A 172 -4.40 29.70 11.83
CA GLY A 172 -3.13 30.43 11.79
C GLY A 172 -1.89 29.58 11.48
N VAL A 173 -2.05 28.30 11.18
CA VAL A 173 -0.95 27.42 10.77
C VAL A 173 -0.81 27.51 9.25
N GLU A 174 0.33 27.99 8.76
CA GLU A 174 0.60 28.17 7.31
C GLU A 174 1.49 27.08 6.75
N GLU A 175 2.45 26.59 7.54
CA GLU A 175 3.47 25.65 7.12
C GLU A 175 2.85 24.26 6.84
N PRO A 176 3.04 23.67 5.63
CA PRO A 176 2.39 22.42 5.22
C PRO A 176 2.70 21.22 6.11
N GLU A 177 3.95 21.05 6.56
CA GLU A 177 4.34 19.94 7.41
C GLU A 177 3.74 20.04 8.82
N ALA A 178 3.65 21.27 9.36
CA ALA A 178 2.96 21.52 10.63
C ALA A 178 1.46 21.17 10.53
N LYS A 179 0.80 21.55 9.42
CA LYS A 179 -0.61 21.15 9.17
C LYS A 179 -0.76 19.65 9.16
N ARG A 180 0.12 18.94 8.46
CA ARG A 180 0.08 17.47 8.35
C ARG A 180 0.21 16.81 9.71
N LYS A 181 1.15 17.24 10.53
CA LYS A 181 1.34 16.72 11.90
C LYS A 181 0.12 16.95 12.77
N ILE A 182 -0.42 18.17 12.77
CA ILE A 182 -1.61 18.51 13.56
C ILE A 182 -2.81 17.65 13.14
N ILE A 183 -3.03 17.49 11.84
CA ILE A 183 -4.13 16.68 11.31
C ILE A 183 -3.97 15.22 11.77
N GLY A 184 -2.78 14.66 11.65
CA GLY A 184 -2.52 13.28 12.05
C GLY A 184 -2.68 13.04 13.54
N GLU A 185 -2.08 13.88 14.38
CA GLU A 185 -2.22 13.80 15.83
C GLU A 185 -3.68 13.90 16.27
N GLU A 186 -4.42 14.85 15.71
CA GLU A 186 -5.80 15.08 16.08
C GLU A 186 -6.71 13.94 15.61
N PHE A 187 -6.45 13.38 14.43
CA PHE A 187 -7.14 12.20 13.92
C PHE A 187 -6.99 11.01 14.90
N ILE A 188 -5.78 10.74 15.36
CA ILE A 188 -5.51 9.67 16.33
C ILE A 188 -6.26 9.90 17.63
N ARG A 189 -6.27 11.12 18.15
CA ARG A 189 -6.99 11.45 19.39
C ARG A 189 -8.50 11.21 19.27
N VAL A 190 -9.11 11.68 18.17
CA VAL A 190 -10.53 11.45 17.91
C VAL A 190 -10.82 9.96 17.79
N PHE A 191 -9.96 9.23 17.09
CA PHE A 191 -10.09 7.79 16.92
C PHE A 191 -9.98 7.03 18.26
N GLU A 192 -9.02 7.39 19.11
CA GLU A 192 -8.89 6.81 20.46
C GLU A 192 -10.08 7.07 21.37
N GLU A 193 -10.64 8.30 21.30
CA GLU A 193 -11.84 8.66 22.05
C GLU A 193 -13.04 7.78 21.64
N GLU A 194 -13.22 7.54 20.36
CA GLU A 194 -14.27 6.65 19.87
C GLU A 194 -13.99 5.17 20.20
N ALA A 195 -12.75 4.72 20.05
CA ALA A 195 -12.35 3.37 20.44
C ALA A 195 -12.66 3.06 21.92
N LYS A 196 -12.42 4.03 22.81
CA LYS A 196 -12.76 3.91 24.24
C LYS A 196 -14.27 3.78 24.49
N LYS A 197 -15.11 4.45 23.69
CA LYS A 197 -16.58 4.32 23.78
C LYS A 197 -17.09 2.96 23.33
N ILE A 198 -16.44 2.38 22.31
CA ILE A 198 -16.74 1.05 21.78
C ILE A 198 -16.40 -0.04 22.82
N GLY A 199 -15.41 0.22 23.68
CA GLY A 199 -14.93 -0.70 24.71
C GLY A 199 -13.78 -1.57 24.24
N ALA A 200 -13.66 -2.78 24.80
CA ALA A 200 -12.56 -3.67 24.47
C ALA A 200 -12.57 -4.07 22.99
N VAL A 201 -11.47 -3.81 22.31
CA VAL A 201 -11.23 -4.16 20.91
C VAL A 201 -9.98 -5.04 20.86
N ASP A 202 -10.03 -6.14 20.14
CA ASP A 202 -8.93 -7.10 20.06
C ASP A 202 -7.97 -6.79 18.91
N PHE A 203 -8.49 -6.29 17.79
CA PHE A 203 -7.71 -6.09 16.57
C PHE A 203 -7.93 -4.71 15.95
N LEU A 204 -6.83 -4.08 15.52
CA LEU A 204 -6.85 -2.87 14.70
C LEU A 204 -6.57 -3.21 13.25
N VAL A 205 -7.34 -2.65 12.31
CA VAL A 205 -7.12 -2.81 10.87
C VAL A 205 -6.38 -1.60 10.31
N GLN A 206 -5.34 -1.88 9.53
CA GLN A 206 -4.64 -0.88 8.74
C GLN A 206 -4.69 -1.23 7.26
N GLY A 207 -4.93 -0.23 6.42
CA GLY A 207 -4.94 -0.34 4.96
C GLY A 207 -3.54 -0.24 4.34
N THR A 208 -2.51 -0.77 4.99
CA THR A 208 -1.13 -0.81 4.48
C THR A 208 -1.08 -1.63 3.20
N ILE A 209 -0.40 -1.12 2.17
CA ILE A 209 -0.16 -1.81 0.90
C ILE A 209 1.34 -2.09 0.70
N TYR A 210 1.71 -2.95 -0.25
CA TYR A 210 3.10 -3.35 -0.44
C TYR A 210 4.08 -2.19 -0.68
N PRO A 211 3.77 -1.14 -1.47
CA PRO A 211 4.63 0.03 -1.57
C PRO A 211 4.95 0.71 -0.24
N ASP A 212 3.98 0.79 0.69
CA ASP A 212 4.21 1.36 2.03
C ASP A 212 5.23 0.55 2.83
N VAL A 213 5.21 -0.79 2.66
CA VAL A 213 6.17 -1.71 3.31
C VAL A 213 7.57 -1.49 2.77
N VAL A 214 7.71 -1.37 1.44
CA VAL A 214 9.01 -1.16 0.77
C VAL A 214 9.61 0.20 1.15
N GLU A 215 8.80 1.26 1.13
CA GLU A 215 9.22 2.62 1.50
C GLU A 215 9.60 2.75 2.98
N SER A 216 9.02 1.93 3.84
CA SER A 216 9.33 1.92 5.29
C SER A 216 10.64 1.25 5.62
N GLY A 217 11.31 0.61 4.67
CA GLY A 217 12.54 -0.16 4.89
C GLY A 217 12.27 -1.46 5.66
N VAL A 218 12.46 -2.59 5.02
CA VAL A 218 12.37 -3.90 5.68
C VAL A 218 13.61 -4.07 6.58
N GLY A 219 13.43 -3.88 7.89
CA GLY A 219 14.37 -4.38 8.90
C GLY A 219 15.59 -3.52 9.22
N GLY A 220 15.43 -2.28 9.60
CA GLY A 220 16.54 -1.49 10.18
C GLY A 220 16.10 -0.06 10.48
N GLU A 221 16.43 0.45 11.61
CA GLU A 221 16.45 1.81 12.17
C GLU A 221 15.95 3.04 11.35
N SER A 222 15.22 2.89 10.23
CA SER A 222 14.64 4.01 9.51
C SER A 222 13.14 4.16 9.83
N THR A 223 12.86 4.62 11.03
CA THR A 223 11.58 5.13 11.50
C THR A 223 11.14 6.45 10.80
N VAL A 224 11.74 6.84 9.69
CA VAL A 224 11.69 8.24 9.24
C VAL A 224 10.79 8.50 8.03
N ILE A 225 10.26 7.50 7.29
CA ILE A 225 9.52 7.80 6.05
C ILE A 225 8.07 7.30 6.06
N LYS A 226 7.38 7.28 7.19
CA LYS A 226 5.93 7.05 7.25
C LYS A 226 5.12 8.30 7.57
N SER A 227 5.45 9.44 6.97
CA SER A 227 4.67 10.66 7.19
C SER A 227 3.38 10.73 6.37
N HIS A 228 3.17 9.84 5.40
CA HIS A 228 2.04 9.96 4.47
C HIS A 228 0.82 9.07 4.79
N HIS A 229 1.02 7.91 5.41
CA HIS A 229 -0.06 6.97 5.75
C HIS A 229 -0.20 6.66 7.24
N ASN A 230 0.76 7.07 8.07
CA ASN A 230 0.73 6.91 9.52
C ASN A 230 1.12 8.21 10.21
N VAL A 231 0.46 9.31 9.83
CA VAL A 231 0.66 10.62 10.44
C VAL A 231 0.04 10.57 11.83
N GLY A 232 0.89 10.41 12.86
CA GLY A 232 0.45 10.35 14.25
C GLY A 232 0.78 9.06 14.99
N GLY A 233 1.24 8.01 14.28
CA GLY A 233 1.58 6.74 14.93
C GLY A 233 0.36 5.84 15.21
N LEU A 234 0.56 4.79 16.00
CA LEU A 234 -0.50 3.94 16.51
C LEU A 234 -1.15 4.63 17.74
N PRO A 235 -2.45 4.38 18.00
CA PRO A 235 -3.09 4.82 19.23
C PRO A 235 -2.33 4.31 20.45
N GLU A 236 -1.80 5.21 21.27
CA GLU A 236 -1.00 4.85 22.46
C GLU A 236 -1.85 4.33 23.62
N HIS A 237 -3.15 4.64 23.61
CA HIS A 237 -4.07 4.41 24.72
C HIS A 237 -5.14 3.36 24.45
N VAL A 238 -5.00 2.59 23.37
CA VAL A 238 -5.91 1.48 23.04
C VAL A 238 -5.08 0.20 22.96
N ASP A 239 -5.33 -0.72 23.87
CA ASP A 239 -4.66 -2.02 23.91
C ASP A 239 -5.28 -2.95 22.85
N PHE A 240 -4.52 -3.22 21.79
CA PHE A 240 -4.86 -4.22 20.78
C PHE A 240 -4.01 -5.46 21.00
N LYS A 241 -4.57 -6.63 20.72
CA LYS A 241 -3.80 -7.87 20.67
C LYS A 241 -2.87 -7.88 19.45
N GLU A 242 -3.40 -7.42 18.31
CA GLU A 242 -2.65 -7.46 17.04
C GLU A 242 -3.24 -6.51 16.00
N ILE A 243 -2.41 -6.14 15.01
CA ILE A 243 -2.82 -5.38 13.83
C ILE A 243 -3.09 -6.34 12.69
N ILE A 244 -4.17 -6.08 11.94
CA ILE A 244 -4.53 -6.81 10.72
C ILE A 244 -4.26 -5.89 9.53
N GLU A 245 -3.38 -6.30 8.63
CA GLU A 245 -3.03 -5.57 7.40
C GLU A 245 -3.40 -6.44 6.18
N PRO A 246 -4.67 -6.48 5.78
CA PRO A 246 -5.14 -7.43 4.78
C PRO A 246 -4.63 -7.17 3.36
N LEU A 247 -4.09 -5.98 3.09
CA LEU A 247 -3.64 -5.55 1.77
C LEU A 247 -2.11 -5.45 1.68
N ARG A 248 -1.39 -5.89 2.72
CA ARG A 248 0.05 -5.68 2.89
C ARG A 248 0.90 -6.17 1.71
N ASP A 249 0.46 -7.24 1.06
CA ASP A 249 1.19 -7.87 -0.03
C ASP A 249 0.72 -7.43 -1.42
N LEU A 250 -0.23 -6.47 -1.49
CA LEU A 250 -0.82 -5.99 -2.73
C LEU A 250 -0.20 -4.68 -3.21
N PHE A 251 -0.04 -4.56 -4.52
CA PHE A 251 0.18 -3.28 -5.18
C PHE A 251 -1.12 -2.49 -5.33
N LYS A 252 -1.02 -1.18 -5.52
CA LYS A 252 -2.17 -0.27 -5.65
C LYS A 252 -3.15 -0.67 -6.75
N ASP A 253 -2.65 -1.18 -7.87
CA ASP A 253 -3.48 -1.60 -9.00
C ASP A 253 -4.21 -2.92 -8.73
N GLU A 254 -3.67 -3.77 -7.83
CA GLU A 254 -4.32 -5.00 -7.39
C GLU A 254 -5.41 -4.72 -6.34
N VAL A 255 -5.28 -3.64 -5.59
CA VAL A 255 -6.30 -3.20 -4.62
C VAL A 255 -7.52 -2.60 -5.32
N ARG A 256 -7.38 -2.01 -6.52
CA ARG A 256 -8.47 -1.41 -7.32
C ARG A 256 -9.24 -2.43 -8.13
#